data_3ef036e58d756bc46d86bd65b8062cca
#
_entry.id   3ef036e58d756bc46d86bd65b8062cca
#
_cell.length_a   1.000
_cell.length_b   1.000
_cell.length_c   1.000
_cell.angle_alpha   90.00
_cell.angle_beta   90.00
_cell.angle_gamma   90.00
#
_symmetry.space_group_name_H-M   'P 1'
#
loop_
_entity.id
_entity.type
_entity.pdbx_description
1 polymer ?
#
loop_
_entity_poly.entity_id
_entity_poly.type
_entity_poly.pdbx_seq_one_letter_code
_entity_poly.pdbx_strand_id
1 'polypeptide(L)'
;EIRLSLVGSEMCIRDRLETIRMIQDECLDIRTITMGISLLDCIDSDIDSACAKVYEKITSKARDLVKTGERIEKEYGIPIIHKRISVTPIAIVSAACREKNPVKFALTLQKAADECGVNFIGGYSALVQKGFSAGDKELINSIPEALSLTSNICSSVNVGSSKSGINMDAVAMMGKIIKKSAEITADKQCIGPAKLVVFCNAPEDNPFMAGAFHGTGEPDCVINVGVSGPGVVRSAITKYPDASINEIADIIKKTAFKITRMGQLVGSKASEILGVPFGIVDLSLAPTPAVGDSVAHILEEIGLESCGTHGTTAALALLNDAVKKGGVMASSNVGGLSGAFIPVSEDAGMIDAVNLSLIH
;
A
#
# COMPACT_ATOMS: atom_id res chain seq x y z
N GLU A 1 -0.06 -3.55 -45.86
CA GLU A 1 -1.01 -3.88 -44.74
C GLU A 1 -0.62 -5.19 -44.02
N ILE A 2 -0.27 -6.28 -44.72
CA ILE A 2 0.11 -7.56 -44.12
C ILE A 2 1.39 -7.45 -43.26
N ARG A 3 2.38 -6.64 -43.66
CA ARG A 3 3.61 -6.41 -42.89
C ARG A 3 3.38 -5.63 -41.60
N LEU A 4 2.47 -4.69 -41.56
CA LEU A 4 2.10 -3.93 -40.36
C LEU A 4 1.35 -4.79 -39.34
N SER A 5 0.52 -5.74 -39.79
CA SER A 5 -0.19 -6.66 -38.89
C SER A 5 0.74 -7.71 -38.28
N LEU A 6 1.76 -8.19 -39.05
CA LEU A 6 2.78 -9.11 -38.54
C LEU A 6 3.69 -8.46 -37.49
N VAL A 7 4.15 -7.22 -37.72
CA VAL A 7 4.94 -6.44 -36.76
C VAL A 7 4.14 -6.19 -35.47
N GLY A 8 2.86 -5.86 -35.58
CA GLY A 8 1.98 -5.68 -34.43
C GLY A 8 1.77 -6.98 -33.64
N SER A 9 1.66 -8.14 -34.33
CA SER A 9 1.51 -9.44 -33.67
C SER A 9 2.80 -9.91 -32.99
N GLU A 10 3.96 -9.70 -33.62
CA GLU A 10 5.26 -10.05 -33.03
C GLU A 10 5.58 -9.18 -31.80
N MET A 11 5.32 -7.88 -31.83
CA MET A 11 5.43 -7.02 -30.67
C MET A 11 4.50 -7.50 -29.53
N CYS A 12 3.25 -7.83 -29.84
CA CYS A 12 2.30 -8.32 -28.85
C CYS A 12 2.74 -9.67 -28.23
N ILE A 13 3.34 -10.58 -29.01
CA ILE A 13 3.88 -11.84 -28.52
C ILE A 13 5.12 -11.61 -27.64
N ARG A 14 6.02 -10.72 -28.04
CA ARG A 14 7.23 -10.40 -27.31
C ARG A 14 6.90 -9.75 -25.95
N ASP A 15 5.96 -8.81 -25.93
CA ASP A 15 5.48 -8.16 -24.71
C ASP A 15 4.81 -9.16 -23.75
N ARG A 16 4.04 -10.11 -24.28
CA ARG A 16 3.43 -11.18 -23.46
C ARG A 16 4.47 -12.13 -22.88
N LEU A 17 5.48 -12.51 -23.65
CA LEU A 17 6.58 -13.36 -23.14
C LEU A 17 7.42 -12.64 -22.10
N GLU A 18 7.66 -11.35 -22.27
CA GLU A 18 8.34 -10.52 -21.27
C GLU A 18 7.52 -10.43 -19.98
N THR A 19 6.22 -10.20 -20.08
CA THR A 19 5.31 -10.21 -18.91
C THR A 19 5.34 -11.55 -18.16
N ILE A 20 5.29 -12.66 -18.88
CA ILE A 20 5.36 -14.01 -18.27
C ILE A 20 6.68 -14.19 -17.52
N ARG A 21 7.80 -13.75 -18.07
CA ARG A 21 9.11 -13.79 -17.40
C ARG A 21 9.14 -12.92 -16.15
N MET A 22 8.62 -11.70 -16.25
CA MET A 22 8.54 -10.79 -15.09
C MET A 22 7.75 -11.41 -13.93
N ILE A 23 6.69 -12.17 -14.24
CA ILE A 23 5.85 -12.83 -13.22
C ILE A 23 6.53 -14.10 -12.67
N GLN A 24 6.99 -14.99 -13.57
CA GLN A 24 7.48 -16.32 -13.18
C GLN A 24 8.89 -16.30 -12.62
N ASP A 25 9.78 -15.51 -13.23
CA ASP A 25 11.21 -15.53 -12.93
C ASP A 25 11.66 -14.32 -12.08
N GLU A 26 10.95 -13.20 -12.13
CA GLU A 26 11.37 -11.92 -11.56
C GLU A 26 10.42 -11.40 -10.46
N CYS A 27 9.48 -12.22 -9.98
CA CYS A 27 8.57 -11.94 -8.86
C CYS A 27 7.70 -10.67 -9.02
N LEU A 28 7.24 -10.37 -10.25
CA LEU A 28 6.27 -9.30 -10.44
C LEU A 28 4.91 -9.70 -9.91
N ASP A 29 4.35 -8.91 -9.01
CA ASP A 29 2.97 -9.07 -8.54
C ASP A 29 2.19 -7.74 -8.54
N ILE A 30 0.88 -7.87 -8.65
CA ILE A 30 -0.04 -6.81 -8.21
C ILE A 30 -0.24 -7.02 -6.72
N ARG A 31 0.45 -6.22 -5.92
CA ARG A 31 0.41 -6.36 -4.46
C ARG A 31 -1.01 -6.19 -3.93
N THR A 32 -1.77 -5.26 -4.50
CA THR A 32 -3.15 -5.03 -4.06
C THR A 32 -4.01 -4.36 -5.12
N ILE A 33 -5.30 -4.75 -5.14
CA ILE A 33 -6.39 -3.92 -5.64
C ILE A 33 -7.13 -3.40 -4.41
N THR A 34 -7.20 -2.09 -4.24
CA THR A 34 -7.81 -1.43 -3.09
C THR A 34 -8.99 -0.56 -3.55
N MET A 35 -10.17 -0.82 -2.99
CA MET A 35 -11.33 0.06 -3.18
C MET A 35 -11.33 1.11 -2.07
N GLY A 36 -11.17 2.38 -2.46
CA GLY A 36 -11.37 3.53 -1.57
C GLY A 36 -12.86 3.84 -1.48
N ILE A 37 -13.39 4.02 -0.28
CA ILE A 37 -14.81 4.33 -0.03
C ILE A 37 -14.90 5.47 0.96
N SER A 38 -15.52 6.58 0.53
CA SER A 38 -15.87 7.68 1.43
C SER A 38 -17.01 7.28 2.36
N LEU A 39 -16.87 7.59 3.65
CA LEU A 39 -17.91 7.36 4.67
C LEU A 39 -18.50 8.66 5.20
N LEU A 40 -18.27 9.78 4.55
CA LEU A 40 -18.73 11.09 5.02
C LEU A 40 -20.27 11.19 5.09
N ASP A 41 -20.98 10.53 4.19
CA ASP A 41 -22.43 10.43 4.18
C ASP A 41 -23.01 9.45 5.21
N CYS A 42 -22.14 8.66 5.85
CA CYS A 42 -22.52 7.74 6.91
C CYS A 42 -22.48 8.39 8.31
N ILE A 43 -22.04 9.63 8.41
CA ILE A 43 -21.94 10.36 9.67
C ILE A 43 -23.32 10.52 10.31
N ASP A 44 -23.42 10.14 11.59
CA ASP A 44 -24.65 10.25 12.37
C ASP A 44 -24.33 10.55 13.84
N SER A 45 -25.26 11.17 14.55
CA SER A 45 -25.15 11.41 15.99
C SER A 45 -25.42 10.15 16.82
N ASP A 46 -26.15 9.19 16.26
CA ASP A 46 -26.36 7.86 16.82
C ASP A 46 -25.33 6.88 16.24
N ILE A 47 -24.56 6.24 17.12
CA ILE A 47 -23.48 5.35 16.71
C ILE A 47 -23.97 4.09 16.00
N ASP A 48 -25.12 3.55 16.42
CA ASP A 48 -25.65 2.32 15.83
C ASP A 48 -26.21 2.61 14.42
N SER A 49 -26.82 3.78 14.22
CA SER A 49 -27.23 4.27 12.90
C SER A 49 -26.01 4.50 11.99
N ALA A 50 -24.96 5.16 12.50
CA ALA A 50 -23.71 5.36 11.75
C ALA A 50 -23.07 4.01 11.35
N CYS A 51 -22.95 3.06 12.27
CA CYS A 51 -22.42 1.73 12.01
C CYS A 51 -23.25 0.98 10.95
N ALA A 52 -24.59 1.06 11.01
CA ALA A 52 -25.45 0.43 10.02
C ALA A 52 -25.23 1.00 8.61
N LYS A 53 -25.16 2.34 8.47
CA LYS A 53 -24.86 3.02 7.19
C LYS A 53 -23.47 2.63 6.65
N VAL A 54 -22.46 2.59 7.51
CA VAL A 54 -21.09 2.18 7.15
C VAL A 54 -21.08 0.75 6.61
N TYR A 55 -21.71 -0.17 7.32
CA TYR A 55 -21.81 -1.57 6.89
C TYR A 55 -22.51 -1.71 5.53
N GLU A 56 -23.69 -1.10 5.39
CA GLU A 56 -24.48 -1.15 4.15
C GLU A 56 -23.69 -0.55 2.96
N LYS A 57 -23.03 0.60 3.15
CA LYS A 57 -22.26 1.25 2.09
C LYS A 57 -21.09 0.38 1.65
N ILE A 58 -20.31 -0.15 2.58
CA ILE A 58 -19.14 -0.99 2.25
C ILE A 58 -19.60 -2.26 1.54
N THR A 59 -20.56 -2.99 2.10
CA THR A 59 -21.02 -4.26 1.52
C THR A 59 -21.69 -4.09 0.16
N SER A 60 -22.42 -2.98 -0.05
CA SER A 60 -23.02 -2.69 -1.36
C SER A 60 -21.97 -2.35 -2.42
N LYS A 61 -20.95 -1.53 -2.08
CA LYS A 61 -19.91 -1.08 -3.03
C LYS A 61 -18.90 -2.18 -3.34
N ALA A 62 -18.45 -2.93 -2.33
CA ALA A 62 -17.34 -3.88 -2.45
C ALA A 62 -17.76 -5.34 -2.68
N ARG A 63 -19.07 -5.61 -2.85
CA ARG A 63 -19.63 -6.97 -3.04
C ARG A 63 -18.86 -7.82 -4.05
N ASP A 64 -18.50 -7.24 -5.18
CA ASP A 64 -17.90 -7.98 -6.30
C ASP A 64 -16.39 -7.73 -6.44
N LEU A 65 -15.77 -7.04 -5.46
CA LEU A 65 -14.33 -6.68 -5.53
C LEU A 65 -13.43 -7.91 -5.62
N VAL A 66 -13.65 -8.90 -4.74
CA VAL A 66 -12.83 -10.11 -4.68
C VAL A 66 -12.99 -10.93 -5.95
N LYS A 67 -14.23 -11.18 -6.38
CA LYS A 67 -14.53 -11.92 -7.62
C LYS A 67 -13.93 -11.24 -8.85
N THR A 68 -13.95 -9.90 -8.88
CA THR A 68 -13.34 -9.12 -9.96
C THR A 68 -11.83 -9.29 -9.97
N GLY A 69 -11.16 -9.21 -8.81
CA GLY A 69 -9.74 -9.48 -8.69
C GLY A 69 -9.35 -10.87 -9.19
N GLU A 70 -10.07 -11.91 -8.74
CA GLU A 70 -9.84 -13.29 -9.18
C GLU A 70 -10.09 -13.51 -10.68
N ARG A 71 -11.08 -12.83 -11.24
CA ARG A 71 -11.35 -12.88 -12.67
C ARG A 71 -10.21 -12.26 -13.48
N ILE A 72 -9.72 -11.11 -13.07
CA ILE A 72 -8.60 -10.40 -13.72
C ILE A 72 -7.32 -11.25 -13.64
N GLU A 73 -7.06 -11.84 -12.48
CA GLU A 73 -5.92 -12.74 -12.26
C GLU A 73 -5.95 -13.93 -13.24
N LYS A 74 -7.12 -14.56 -13.42
CA LYS A 74 -7.31 -15.65 -14.38
C LYS A 74 -7.19 -15.20 -15.85
N GLU A 75 -7.70 -14.00 -16.17
CA GLU A 75 -7.71 -13.47 -17.54
C GLU A 75 -6.31 -13.08 -18.01
N TYR A 76 -5.50 -12.46 -17.14
CA TYR A 76 -4.17 -11.95 -17.50
C TYR A 76 -3.01 -12.82 -17.02
N GLY A 77 -3.26 -13.77 -16.12
CA GLY A 77 -2.21 -14.58 -15.50
C GLY A 77 -1.30 -13.81 -14.57
N ILE A 78 -1.72 -12.62 -14.09
CA ILE A 78 -0.94 -11.77 -13.19
C ILE A 78 -1.46 -12.00 -11.77
N PRO A 79 -0.62 -12.43 -10.81
CA PRO A 79 -1.04 -12.62 -9.42
C PRO A 79 -1.52 -11.31 -8.79
N ILE A 80 -2.66 -11.35 -8.11
CA ILE A 80 -3.18 -10.23 -7.32
C ILE A 80 -3.25 -10.70 -5.86
N ILE A 81 -2.26 -10.31 -5.08
CA ILE A 81 -2.02 -10.89 -3.75
C ILE A 81 -3.15 -10.50 -2.79
N HIS A 82 -3.52 -9.21 -2.74
CA HIS A 82 -4.53 -8.73 -1.82
C HIS A 82 -5.66 -7.97 -2.51
N LYS A 83 -6.87 -8.18 -2.03
CA LYS A 83 -8.07 -7.40 -2.33
C LYS A 83 -8.43 -6.67 -1.05
N ARG A 84 -8.40 -5.33 -1.06
CA ARG A 84 -8.50 -4.49 0.13
C ARG A 84 -9.54 -3.40 -0.01
N ILE A 85 -9.97 -2.86 1.13
CA ILE A 85 -10.79 -1.65 1.20
C ILE A 85 -10.04 -0.63 2.05
N SER A 86 -10.08 0.63 1.65
CA SER A 86 -9.68 1.76 2.48
C SER A 86 -10.88 2.70 2.66
N VAL A 87 -11.10 3.15 3.89
CA VAL A 87 -12.24 4.00 4.20
C VAL A 87 -11.80 5.34 4.77
N THR A 88 -12.70 6.32 4.76
CA THR A 88 -12.50 7.61 5.46
C THR A 88 -12.05 7.34 6.90
N PRO A 89 -11.06 8.08 7.43
CA PRO A 89 -10.60 7.91 8.81
C PRO A 89 -11.77 7.88 9.80
N ILE A 90 -11.90 6.79 10.52
CA ILE A 90 -13.03 6.58 11.45
C ILE A 90 -13.08 7.65 12.55
N ALA A 91 -11.93 8.24 12.92
CA ALA A 91 -11.92 9.37 13.85
C ALA A 91 -12.80 10.54 13.38
N ILE A 92 -12.92 10.78 12.06
CA ILE A 92 -13.77 11.81 11.48
C ILE A 92 -15.24 11.40 11.59
N VAL A 93 -15.54 10.15 11.22
CA VAL A 93 -16.91 9.62 11.21
C VAL A 93 -17.47 9.53 12.63
N SER A 94 -16.69 9.00 13.58
CA SER A 94 -17.08 8.82 14.97
C SER A 94 -17.15 10.12 15.79
N ALA A 95 -16.50 11.18 15.32
CA ALA A 95 -16.47 12.47 16.04
C ALA A 95 -17.87 13.06 16.30
N ALA A 96 -18.82 12.83 15.39
CA ALA A 96 -20.19 13.31 15.51
C ALA A 96 -21.06 12.48 16.45
N CYS A 97 -20.67 11.24 16.76
CA CYS A 97 -21.45 10.35 17.61
C CYS A 97 -21.50 10.85 19.05
N ARG A 98 -22.68 10.73 19.67
CA ARG A 98 -22.87 11.06 21.10
C ARG A 98 -22.18 10.06 22.00
N GLU A 99 -22.36 8.78 21.73
CA GLU A 99 -21.66 7.69 22.40
C GLU A 99 -20.20 7.61 21.90
N LYS A 100 -19.23 7.64 22.81
CA LYS A 100 -17.80 7.61 22.48
C LYS A 100 -17.26 6.17 22.60
N ASN A 101 -17.68 5.31 21.67
CA ASN A 101 -17.21 3.93 21.59
C ASN A 101 -16.76 3.57 20.16
N PRO A 102 -15.56 4.03 19.72
CA PRO A 102 -15.07 3.73 18.38
C PRO A 102 -14.90 2.24 18.07
N VAL A 103 -14.77 1.36 19.08
CA VAL A 103 -14.64 -0.10 18.89
C VAL A 103 -15.83 -0.68 18.13
N LYS A 104 -17.03 -0.12 18.30
CA LYS A 104 -18.21 -0.53 17.52
C LYS A 104 -17.97 -0.41 16.00
N PHE A 105 -17.28 0.64 15.56
CA PHE A 105 -16.89 0.78 14.15
C PHE A 105 -15.90 -0.29 13.71
N ALA A 106 -14.90 -0.62 14.55
CA ALA A 106 -13.95 -1.70 14.22
C ALA A 106 -14.68 -3.04 14.02
N LEU A 107 -15.60 -3.37 14.89
CA LEU A 107 -16.43 -4.59 14.77
C LEU A 107 -17.35 -4.55 13.53
N THR A 108 -17.87 -3.38 13.21
CA THR A 108 -18.70 -3.18 12.00
C THR A 108 -17.86 -3.37 10.72
N LEU A 109 -16.66 -2.80 10.69
CA LEU A 109 -15.71 -2.99 9.59
C LEU A 109 -15.30 -4.45 9.46
N GLN A 110 -15.06 -5.16 10.58
CA GLN A 110 -14.74 -6.59 10.56
C GLN A 110 -15.88 -7.40 9.93
N LYS A 111 -17.12 -7.15 10.34
CA LYS A 111 -18.30 -7.80 9.76
C LYS A 111 -18.41 -7.54 8.25
N ALA A 112 -18.15 -6.32 7.80
CA ALA A 112 -18.14 -5.98 6.39
C ALA A 112 -16.99 -6.67 5.63
N ALA A 113 -15.80 -6.80 6.24
CA ALA A 113 -14.68 -7.52 5.66
C ALA A 113 -14.98 -9.00 5.45
N ASP A 114 -15.61 -9.63 6.44
CA ASP A 114 -16.01 -11.05 6.39
C ASP A 114 -17.05 -11.29 5.28
N GLU A 115 -18.03 -10.39 5.14
CA GLU A 115 -19.05 -10.52 4.09
C GLU A 115 -18.50 -10.29 2.68
N CYS A 116 -17.63 -9.30 2.50
CA CYS A 116 -17.00 -9.02 1.21
C CYS A 116 -15.88 -10.00 0.87
N GLY A 117 -15.36 -10.77 1.83
CA GLY A 117 -14.24 -11.69 1.66
C GLY A 117 -12.89 -11.00 1.42
N VAL A 118 -12.73 -9.72 1.82
CA VAL A 118 -11.50 -8.96 1.58
C VAL A 118 -10.42 -9.30 2.61
N ASN A 119 -9.17 -9.17 2.21
CA ASN A 119 -8.04 -9.46 3.08
C ASN A 119 -7.91 -8.46 4.23
N PHE A 120 -8.06 -7.16 3.92
CA PHE A 120 -7.91 -6.08 4.89
C PHE A 120 -8.87 -4.93 4.62
N ILE A 121 -9.29 -4.24 5.71
CA ILE A 121 -9.90 -2.90 5.66
C ILE A 121 -9.01 -1.96 6.46
N GLY A 122 -8.48 -0.93 5.80
CA GLY A 122 -7.79 0.20 6.39
C GLY A 122 -8.74 1.38 6.63
N GLY A 123 -8.33 2.31 7.50
CA GLY A 123 -9.13 3.51 7.79
C GLY A 123 -9.66 3.56 9.23
N TYR A 124 -9.36 2.56 10.08
CA TYR A 124 -9.50 2.72 11.52
C TYR A 124 -8.40 3.67 12.03
N SER A 125 -8.49 4.93 11.64
CA SER A 125 -7.37 5.87 11.58
C SER A 125 -7.72 7.23 12.15
N ALA A 126 -6.67 7.97 12.58
CA ALA A 126 -6.74 9.36 13.01
C ALA A 126 -5.64 10.20 12.33
N LEU A 127 -5.96 11.45 11.98
CA LEU A 127 -5.08 12.40 11.32
C LEU A 127 -4.73 13.52 12.28
N VAL A 128 -3.63 13.39 13.02
CA VAL A 128 -3.28 14.26 14.15
C VAL A 128 -2.06 15.15 13.90
N GLN A 129 -1.61 15.26 12.66
CA GLN A 129 -0.46 16.11 12.28
C GLN A 129 -0.68 17.61 12.56
N LYS A 130 -1.93 18.04 12.70
CA LYS A 130 -2.29 19.44 13.04
C LYS A 130 -2.75 19.63 14.50
N GLY A 131 -2.61 18.59 15.32
CA GLY A 131 -3.12 18.52 16.68
C GLY A 131 -4.27 17.53 16.82
N PHE A 132 -4.75 17.34 18.04
CA PHE A 132 -5.83 16.41 18.35
C PHE A 132 -7.19 17.08 18.36
N SER A 133 -8.17 16.45 17.73
CA SER A 133 -9.58 16.62 18.07
C SER A 133 -9.98 15.71 19.23
N ALA A 134 -11.19 15.92 19.80
CA ALA A 134 -11.71 15.02 20.82
C ALA A 134 -11.89 13.58 20.30
N GLY A 135 -12.39 13.44 19.09
CA GLY A 135 -12.60 12.14 18.46
C GLY A 135 -11.31 11.38 18.16
N ASP A 136 -10.21 12.08 17.84
CA ASP A 136 -8.91 11.47 17.59
C ASP A 136 -8.37 10.73 18.82
N LYS A 137 -8.43 11.36 19.99
CA LYS A 137 -7.95 10.77 21.24
C LYS A 137 -8.75 9.53 21.63
N GLU A 138 -10.07 9.58 21.47
CA GLU A 138 -10.95 8.46 21.73
C GLU A 138 -10.61 7.27 20.82
N LEU A 139 -10.49 7.52 19.52
CA LEU A 139 -10.12 6.47 18.56
C LEU A 139 -8.74 5.89 18.88
N ILE A 140 -7.70 6.74 19.05
CA ILE A 140 -6.33 6.27 19.30
C ILE A 140 -6.27 5.38 20.57
N ASN A 141 -6.95 5.79 21.64
CA ASN A 141 -7.00 5.00 22.86
C ASN A 141 -7.69 3.65 22.70
N SER A 142 -8.61 3.52 21.74
CA SER A 142 -9.33 2.29 21.44
C SER A 142 -8.59 1.32 20.51
N ILE A 143 -7.51 1.75 19.85
CA ILE A 143 -6.75 0.94 18.88
C ILE A 143 -6.33 -0.42 19.46
N PRO A 144 -5.73 -0.52 20.66
CA PRO A 144 -5.31 -1.82 21.18
C PRO A 144 -6.45 -2.81 21.31
N GLU A 145 -7.60 -2.38 21.82
CA GLU A 145 -8.79 -3.21 21.96
C GLU A 145 -9.36 -3.59 20.60
N ALA A 146 -9.56 -2.60 19.71
CA ALA A 146 -10.08 -2.82 18.35
C ALA A 146 -9.25 -3.86 17.58
N LEU A 147 -7.92 -3.74 17.60
CA LEU A 147 -7.02 -4.66 16.88
C LEU A 147 -6.94 -6.05 17.52
N SER A 148 -7.19 -6.17 18.82
CA SER A 148 -7.26 -7.48 19.52
C SER A 148 -8.52 -8.26 19.17
N LEU A 149 -9.64 -7.54 18.94
CA LEU A 149 -10.97 -8.11 18.65
C LEU A 149 -11.21 -8.38 17.16
N THR A 150 -10.37 -7.85 16.27
CA THR A 150 -10.54 -7.97 14.81
C THR A 150 -9.34 -8.66 14.16
N SER A 151 -9.58 -9.35 13.04
CA SER A 151 -8.52 -10.03 12.25
C SER A 151 -8.11 -9.22 11.03
N ASN A 152 -9.07 -8.65 10.30
CA ASN A 152 -8.87 -8.02 8.98
C ASN A 152 -8.79 -6.49 9.05
N ILE A 153 -8.93 -5.90 10.25
CA ILE A 153 -8.90 -4.44 10.40
C ILE A 153 -7.48 -3.97 10.67
N CYS A 154 -7.06 -2.97 9.89
CA CYS A 154 -5.78 -2.31 10.05
C CYS A 154 -5.99 -0.85 10.43
N SER A 155 -5.09 -0.34 11.26
CA SER A 155 -5.16 1.01 11.81
C SER A 155 -3.95 1.84 11.39
N SER A 156 -4.13 3.15 11.35
CA SER A 156 -3.02 4.07 11.19
C SER A 156 -3.25 5.40 11.91
N VAL A 157 -2.17 6.04 12.30
CA VAL A 157 -2.19 7.40 12.86
C VAL A 157 -1.16 8.24 12.14
N ASN A 158 -1.60 9.30 11.46
CA ASN A 158 -0.70 10.24 10.80
C ASN A 158 -0.29 11.35 11.77
N VAL A 159 0.96 11.28 12.25
CA VAL A 159 1.47 12.16 13.29
C VAL A 159 2.22 13.40 12.78
N GLY A 160 2.50 13.46 11.48
CA GLY A 160 3.30 14.53 10.92
C GLY A 160 3.07 14.79 9.44
N SER A 161 3.47 15.95 8.99
CA SER A 161 3.54 16.30 7.57
C SER A 161 4.60 17.36 7.33
N SER A 162 5.10 17.45 6.07
CA SER A 162 6.05 18.49 5.66
C SER A 162 5.51 19.90 5.89
N LYS A 163 4.18 20.09 5.91
CA LYS A 163 3.54 21.39 6.11
C LYS A 163 3.31 21.74 7.56
N SER A 164 2.99 20.78 8.42
CA SER A 164 2.62 21.01 9.82
C SER A 164 3.71 20.61 10.82
N GLY A 165 4.78 19.96 10.37
CA GLY A 165 5.79 19.38 11.26
C GLY A 165 5.29 18.08 11.90
N ILE A 166 5.91 17.68 12.99
CA ILE A 166 5.63 16.44 13.73
C ILE A 166 4.92 16.79 15.03
N ASN A 167 3.78 16.14 15.28
CA ASN A 167 3.08 16.21 16.56
C ASN A 167 3.76 15.26 17.57
N MET A 168 4.68 15.80 18.38
CA MET A 168 5.45 15.02 19.35
C MET A 168 4.59 14.40 20.47
N ASP A 169 3.48 15.03 20.85
CA ASP A 169 2.53 14.44 21.79
C ASP A 169 1.87 13.19 21.22
N ALA A 170 1.55 13.22 19.92
CA ALA A 170 1.04 12.05 19.21
C ALA A 170 2.09 10.93 19.13
N VAL A 171 3.35 11.26 18.85
CA VAL A 171 4.46 10.30 18.84
C VAL A 171 4.59 9.62 20.20
N ALA A 172 4.61 10.41 21.29
CA ALA A 172 4.69 9.87 22.65
C ALA A 172 3.47 9.01 23.01
N MET A 173 2.28 9.40 22.55
CA MET A 173 1.06 8.61 22.75
C MET A 173 1.14 7.29 21.97
N MET A 174 1.57 7.32 20.71
CA MET A 174 1.65 6.12 19.88
C MET A 174 2.65 5.10 20.42
N GLY A 175 3.77 5.52 21.00
CA GLY A 175 4.69 4.59 21.67
C GLY A 175 4.00 3.77 22.77
N LYS A 176 3.12 4.40 23.57
CA LYS A 176 2.32 3.70 24.59
C LYS A 176 1.26 2.78 23.99
N ILE A 177 0.60 3.24 22.92
CA ILE A 177 -0.42 2.46 22.21
C ILE A 177 0.18 1.20 21.56
N ILE A 178 1.34 1.32 20.92
CA ILE A 178 2.05 0.18 20.31
C ILE A 178 2.39 -0.86 21.40
N LYS A 179 2.98 -0.42 22.52
CA LYS A 179 3.30 -1.30 23.64
C LYS A 179 2.06 -2.01 24.17
N LYS A 180 0.99 -1.25 24.44
CA LYS A 180 -0.29 -1.81 24.92
C LYS A 180 -0.90 -2.79 23.92
N SER A 181 -0.82 -2.51 22.61
CA SER A 181 -1.31 -3.40 21.55
C SER A 181 -0.53 -4.73 21.54
N ALA A 182 0.78 -4.69 21.74
CA ALA A 182 1.60 -5.89 21.88
C ALA A 182 1.22 -6.71 23.12
N GLU A 183 1.08 -6.06 24.28
CA GLU A 183 0.72 -6.71 25.53
C GLU A 183 -0.65 -7.41 25.46
N ILE A 184 -1.68 -6.74 24.89
CA ILE A 184 -3.03 -7.30 24.77
C ILE A 184 -3.08 -8.49 23.80
N THR A 185 -2.20 -8.52 22.81
CA THR A 185 -2.14 -9.59 21.78
C THR A 185 -0.95 -10.54 21.97
N ALA A 186 -0.39 -10.62 23.18
CA ALA A 186 0.78 -11.44 23.46
C ALA A 186 0.52 -12.94 23.21
N ASP A 187 -0.68 -13.41 23.48
CA ASP A 187 -1.16 -14.76 23.19
C ASP A 187 -1.27 -15.08 21.68
N LYS A 188 -1.34 -14.03 20.86
CA LYS A 188 -1.42 -14.09 19.37
C LYS A 188 -0.12 -13.60 18.72
N GLN A 189 1.03 -13.88 19.32
CA GLN A 189 2.35 -13.47 18.83
C GLN A 189 2.51 -11.95 18.65
N CYS A 190 1.84 -11.16 19.47
CA CYS A 190 1.86 -9.70 19.41
C CYS A 190 1.41 -9.12 18.05
N ILE A 191 0.43 -9.72 17.40
CA ILE A 191 -0.05 -9.31 16.05
C ILE A 191 -0.65 -7.89 16.03
N GLY A 192 -1.08 -7.34 17.17
CA GLY A 192 -1.69 -6.02 17.24
C GLY A 192 -0.85 -4.91 16.58
N PRO A 193 0.42 -4.71 16.98
CA PRO A 193 1.31 -3.75 16.34
C PRO A 193 1.54 -3.97 14.85
N ALA A 194 1.52 -5.22 14.36
CA ALA A 194 1.70 -5.51 12.93
C ALA A 194 0.53 -5.01 12.06
N LYS A 195 -0.62 -4.71 12.67
CA LYS A 195 -1.79 -4.12 12.02
C LYS A 195 -1.90 -2.61 12.23
N LEU A 196 -0.87 -1.96 12.79
CA LEU A 196 -0.85 -0.54 13.13
C LEU A 196 0.32 0.17 12.47
N VAL A 197 0.04 1.24 11.74
CA VAL A 197 1.06 2.09 11.11
C VAL A 197 1.03 3.49 11.72
N VAL A 198 2.21 4.02 12.05
CA VAL A 198 2.37 5.43 12.41
C VAL A 198 2.98 6.15 11.23
N PHE A 199 2.20 7.01 10.59
CA PHE A 199 2.60 7.74 9.40
C PHE A 199 3.17 9.13 9.68
N CYS A 200 4.07 9.55 8.79
CA CYS A 200 4.41 10.94 8.54
C CYS A 200 4.33 11.18 7.03
N ASN A 201 3.65 12.22 6.57
CA ASN A 201 3.35 12.49 5.17
C ASN A 201 2.55 11.36 4.47
N ALA A 202 1.56 10.78 5.14
CA ALA A 202 0.71 9.78 4.50
C ALA A 202 -0.06 10.40 3.33
N PRO A 203 0.03 9.84 2.11
CA PRO A 203 -0.83 10.23 1.00
C PRO A 203 -2.27 9.73 1.24
N GLU A 204 -3.23 10.51 0.77
CA GLU A 204 -4.66 10.25 1.00
C GLU A 204 -5.23 9.17 0.07
N ASP A 205 -4.54 8.88 -1.02
CA ASP A 205 -4.90 7.92 -2.08
C ASP A 205 -4.12 6.60 -1.99
N ASN A 206 -3.38 6.36 -0.92
CA ASN A 206 -2.47 5.22 -0.78
C ASN A 206 -3.19 3.86 -0.77
N PRO A 207 -3.00 2.99 -1.80
CA PRO A 207 -3.58 1.64 -1.82
C PRO A 207 -2.68 0.59 -1.17
N PHE A 208 -1.40 0.91 -0.98
CA PHE A 208 -0.34 -0.07 -0.78
C PHE A 208 -0.24 -0.55 0.67
N MET A 209 -0.25 0.38 1.62
CA MET A 209 -0.13 0.05 3.04
C MET A 209 -1.44 -0.49 3.59
N ALA A 210 -1.39 -1.56 4.38
CA ALA A 210 -2.59 -2.19 4.94
C ALA A 210 -3.39 -1.25 5.87
N GLY A 211 -2.71 -0.38 6.63
CA GLY A 211 -3.35 0.63 7.48
C GLY A 211 -3.69 1.94 6.78
N ALA A 212 -3.57 2.03 5.45
CA ALA A 212 -3.92 3.22 4.70
C ALA A 212 -5.39 3.59 4.86
N PHE A 213 -5.71 4.85 4.60
CA PHE A 213 -7.07 5.38 4.68
C PHE A 213 -7.45 6.06 3.36
N HIS A 214 -8.73 6.24 3.16
CA HIS A 214 -9.27 7.00 2.05
C HIS A 214 -9.47 8.46 2.47
N GLY A 215 -8.77 9.37 1.82
CA GLY A 215 -8.78 10.78 2.16
C GLY A 215 -10.13 11.47 1.93
N THR A 216 -10.36 12.57 2.63
CA THR A 216 -11.60 13.34 2.48
C THR A 216 -11.69 14.13 1.17
N GLY A 217 -10.56 14.33 0.50
CA GLY A 217 -10.46 14.97 -0.81
C GLY A 217 -10.64 14.00 -1.99
N GLU A 218 -10.69 12.71 -1.71
CA GLU A 218 -10.80 11.66 -2.71
C GLU A 218 -12.26 11.44 -3.17
N PRO A 219 -12.50 10.78 -4.34
CA PRO A 219 -13.85 10.46 -4.82
C PRO A 219 -14.67 9.62 -3.84
N ASP A 220 -16.00 9.60 -3.98
CA ASP A 220 -16.89 8.79 -3.12
C ASP A 220 -16.53 7.31 -3.14
N CYS A 221 -16.15 6.79 -4.31
CA CYS A 221 -15.64 5.43 -4.46
C CYS A 221 -14.62 5.39 -5.60
N VAL A 222 -13.49 4.69 -5.41
CA VAL A 222 -12.40 4.64 -6.38
C VAL A 222 -11.65 3.32 -6.30
N ILE A 223 -11.10 2.84 -7.42
CA ILE A 223 -10.19 1.70 -7.45
C ILE A 223 -8.75 2.20 -7.59
N ASN A 224 -7.91 1.83 -6.64
CA ASN A 224 -6.47 2.08 -6.65
C ASN A 224 -5.71 0.74 -6.71
N VAL A 225 -4.56 0.74 -7.36
CA VAL A 225 -3.73 -0.47 -7.53
C VAL A 225 -2.33 -0.23 -6.99
N GLY A 226 -1.87 -1.13 -6.15
CA GLY A 226 -0.48 -1.15 -5.70
C GLY A 226 0.30 -2.25 -6.40
N VAL A 227 1.42 -1.89 -7.00
CA VAL A 227 2.31 -2.81 -7.73
C VAL A 227 3.67 -2.84 -7.05
N SER A 228 4.24 -4.03 -6.91
CA SER A 228 5.60 -4.21 -6.38
C SER A 228 6.43 -5.04 -7.35
N GLY A 229 7.73 -4.88 -7.30
CA GLY A 229 8.64 -5.66 -8.15
C GLY A 229 10.11 -5.33 -7.90
N PRO A 230 10.62 -5.41 -6.64
CA PRO A 230 12.05 -5.28 -6.38
C PRO A 230 12.87 -6.28 -7.20
N GLY A 231 12.44 -7.54 -7.27
CA GLY A 231 13.09 -8.59 -8.05
C GLY A 231 13.21 -8.26 -9.54
N VAL A 232 12.17 -7.65 -10.13
CA VAL A 232 12.19 -7.22 -11.54
C VAL A 232 13.25 -6.15 -11.78
N VAL A 233 13.31 -5.15 -10.88
CA VAL A 233 14.31 -4.07 -10.98
C VAL A 233 15.72 -4.62 -10.81
N ARG A 234 15.94 -5.47 -9.81
CA ARG A 234 17.23 -6.14 -9.58
C ARG A 234 17.67 -6.94 -10.81
N SER A 235 16.81 -7.84 -11.30
CA SER A 235 17.09 -8.66 -12.49
C SER A 235 17.42 -7.81 -13.73
N ALA A 236 16.78 -6.65 -13.87
CA ALA A 236 17.06 -5.76 -14.98
C ALA A 236 18.46 -5.16 -14.90
N ILE A 237 18.92 -4.75 -13.70
CA ILE A 237 20.24 -4.15 -13.49
C ILE A 237 21.35 -5.20 -13.63
N THR A 238 21.19 -6.37 -13.02
CA THR A 238 22.18 -7.47 -13.01
C THR A 238 22.60 -7.91 -14.43
N LYS A 239 21.75 -7.68 -15.43
CA LYS A 239 22.07 -7.96 -16.84
C LYS A 239 23.16 -7.03 -17.44
N TYR A 240 23.49 -5.95 -16.74
CA TYR A 240 24.41 -4.91 -17.23
C TYR A 240 25.43 -4.53 -16.13
N PRO A 241 26.37 -5.45 -15.78
CA PRO A 241 27.28 -5.26 -14.66
C PRO A 241 28.26 -4.09 -14.85
N ASP A 242 28.55 -3.71 -16.09
CA ASP A 242 29.46 -2.61 -16.42
C ASP A 242 28.75 -1.29 -16.73
N ALA A 243 27.45 -1.20 -16.46
CA ALA A 243 26.67 0.00 -16.77
C ALA A 243 27.07 1.17 -15.87
N SER A 244 27.20 2.34 -16.46
CA SER A 244 27.38 3.58 -15.70
C SER A 244 26.13 3.92 -14.86
N ILE A 245 26.28 4.78 -13.85
CA ILE A 245 25.18 5.22 -13.00
C ILE A 245 24.01 5.80 -13.80
N ASN A 246 24.29 6.53 -14.89
CA ASN A 246 23.25 7.08 -15.75
C ASN A 246 22.50 5.98 -16.52
N GLU A 247 23.21 4.98 -17.02
CA GLU A 247 22.60 3.83 -17.70
C GLU A 247 21.77 2.99 -16.73
N ILE A 248 22.25 2.77 -15.50
CA ILE A 248 21.48 2.12 -14.43
C ILE A 248 20.18 2.88 -14.15
N ALA A 249 20.23 4.20 -13.99
CA ALA A 249 19.03 5.02 -13.80
C ALA A 249 18.03 4.88 -14.96
N ASP A 250 18.52 4.82 -16.21
CA ASP A 250 17.67 4.61 -17.38
C ASP A 250 17.09 3.19 -17.45
N ILE A 251 17.82 2.16 -17.02
CA ILE A 251 17.31 0.79 -16.90
C ILE A 251 16.19 0.73 -15.87
N ILE A 252 16.40 1.28 -14.68
CA ILE A 252 15.40 1.35 -13.61
C ILE A 252 14.15 2.07 -14.11
N LYS A 253 14.31 3.23 -14.73
CA LYS A 253 13.18 4.02 -15.27
C LYS A 253 12.36 3.24 -16.31
N LYS A 254 13.01 2.54 -17.25
CA LYS A 254 12.34 1.70 -18.25
C LYS A 254 11.61 0.51 -17.62
N THR A 255 12.21 -0.09 -16.60
CA THR A 255 11.59 -1.19 -15.85
C THR A 255 10.38 -0.72 -15.07
N ALA A 256 10.50 0.39 -14.33
CA ALA A 256 9.39 1.02 -13.61
C ALA A 256 8.22 1.40 -14.54
N PHE A 257 8.54 1.91 -15.75
CA PHE A 257 7.53 2.17 -16.78
C PHE A 257 6.71 0.91 -17.12
N LYS A 258 7.37 -0.23 -17.36
CA LYS A 258 6.71 -1.50 -17.70
C LYS A 258 5.82 -1.99 -16.56
N ILE A 259 6.35 -2.00 -15.33
CA ILE A 259 5.63 -2.42 -14.12
C ILE A 259 4.37 -1.55 -13.93
N THR A 260 4.49 -0.24 -14.02
CA THR A 260 3.35 0.69 -13.89
C THR A 260 2.28 0.44 -14.95
N ARG A 261 2.67 0.16 -16.20
CA ARG A 261 1.73 -0.19 -17.26
C ARG A 261 0.90 -1.44 -16.96
N MET A 262 1.49 -2.41 -16.28
CA MET A 262 0.76 -3.60 -15.81
C MET A 262 -0.26 -3.23 -14.74
N GLY A 263 0.12 -2.41 -13.77
CA GLY A 263 -0.81 -1.90 -12.75
C GLY A 263 -1.97 -1.12 -13.36
N GLN A 264 -1.69 -0.28 -14.35
CA GLN A 264 -2.73 0.48 -15.06
C GLN A 264 -3.70 -0.45 -15.81
N LEU A 265 -3.21 -1.49 -16.47
CA LEU A 265 -4.04 -2.47 -17.16
C LEU A 265 -5.02 -3.13 -16.19
N VAL A 266 -4.53 -3.61 -15.06
CA VAL A 266 -5.34 -4.26 -14.02
C VAL A 266 -6.34 -3.27 -13.41
N GLY A 267 -5.91 -2.06 -13.08
CA GLY A 267 -6.77 -1.03 -12.49
C GLY A 267 -7.89 -0.58 -13.43
N SER A 268 -7.57 -0.34 -14.69
CA SER A 268 -8.56 0.03 -15.72
C SER A 268 -9.58 -1.08 -15.93
N LYS A 269 -9.14 -2.35 -15.93
CA LYS A 269 -10.04 -3.50 -16.08
C LYS A 269 -10.94 -3.69 -14.87
N ALA A 270 -10.41 -3.52 -13.66
CA ALA A 270 -11.20 -3.55 -12.43
C ALA A 270 -12.26 -2.43 -12.41
N SER A 271 -11.87 -1.21 -12.80
CA SER A 271 -12.77 -0.06 -12.94
C SER A 271 -13.92 -0.34 -13.91
N GLU A 272 -13.61 -0.90 -15.09
CA GLU A 272 -14.61 -1.27 -16.10
C GLU A 272 -15.64 -2.28 -15.56
N ILE A 273 -15.15 -3.35 -14.89
CA ILE A 273 -16.02 -4.44 -14.41
C ILE A 273 -16.88 -3.96 -13.25
N LEU A 274 -16.31 -3.19 -12.31
CA LEU A 274 -16.99 -2.74 -11.11
C LEU A 274 -17.85 -1.48 -11.34
N GLY A 275 -17.69 -0.77 -12.44
CA GLY A 275 -18.35 0.50 -12.69
C GLY A 275 -17.92 1.61 -11.71
N VAL A 276 -16.69 1.53 -11.19
CA VAL A 276 -16.11 2.47 -10.22
C VAL A 276 -14.92 3.18 -10.88
N PRO A 277 -14.75 4.52 -10.72
CA PRO A 277 -13.62 5.24 -11.30
C PRO A 277 -12.26 4.61 -10.95
N PHE A 278 -11.36 4.60 -11.93
CA PHE A 278 -9.95 4.28 -11.68
C PHE A 278 -9.23 5.51 -11.12
N GLY A 279 -8.61 5.35 -9.96
CA GLY A 279 -7.82 6.38 -9.29
C GLY A 279 -6.37 6.33 -9.69
N ILE A 280 -5.55 5.63 -8.93
CA ILE A 280 -4.10 5.64 -9.12
C ILE A 280 -3.46 4.26 -9.17
N VAL A 281 -2.27 4.23 -9.79
CA VAL A 281 -1.27 3.16 -9.61
C VAL A 281 -0.20 3.67 -8.68
N ASP A 282 0.03 2.94 -7.60
CA ASP A 282 1.18 3.12 -6.72
C ASP A 282 2.24 2.07 -7.09
N LEU A 283 3.35 2.51 -7.67
CA LEU A 283 4.51 1.67 -7.86
C LEU A 283 5.46 1.84 -6.68
N SER A 284 5.33 0.96 -5.72
CA SER A 284 6.22 0.91 -4.56
C SER A 284 7.04 -0.37 -4.59
N LEU A 285 8.36 -0.22 -4.50
CA LEU A 285 9.28 -1.35 -4.35
C LEU A 285 9.26 -1.79 -2.89
N ALA A 286 8.35 -2.69 -2.56
CA ALA A 286 8.20 -3.22 -1.22
C ALA A 286 8.73 -4.65 -1.19
N PRO A 287 9.82 -4.90 -0.47
CA PRO A 287 10.44 -6.21 -0.40
C PRO A 287 9.58 -7.19 0.40
N THR A 288 9.87 -8.47 0.20
CA THR A 288 9.42 -9.56 1.06
C THR A 288 10.64 -10.38 1.52
N PRO A 289 10.53 -11.25 2.52
CA PRO A 289 11.62 -12.14 2.91
C PRO A 289 12.00 -13.19 1.85
N ALA A 290 11.29 -13.22 0.73
CA ALA A 290 11.56 -14.15 -0.36
C ALA A 290 12.92 -13.87 -1.02
N VAL A 291 13.60 -14.92 -1.44
CA VAL A 291 14.88 -14.82 -2.14
C VAL A 291 14.69 -14.03 -3.45
N GLY A 292 15.49 -12.99 -3.62
CA GLY A 292 15.45 -12.14 -4.82
C GLY A 292 14.56 -10.90 -4.72
N ASP A 293 13.74 -10.78 -3.68
CA ASP A 293 12.79 -9.67 -3.51
C ASP A 293 13.28 -8.65 -2.45
N SER A 294 14.52 -8.18 -2.58
CA SER A 294 15.16 -7.24 -1.64
C SER A 294 15.50 -5.91 -2.32
N VAL A 295 15.10 -4.81 -1.69
CA VAL A 295 15.49 -3.46 -2.09
C VAL A 295 16.95 -3.18 -1.73
N ALA A 296 17.44 -3.67 -0.59
CA ALA A 296 18.85 -3.53 -0.20
C ALA A 296 19.77 -4.13 -1.28
N HIS A 297 19.44 -5.29 -1.80
CA HIS A 297 20.21 -5.90 -2.88
C HIS A 297 20.15 -5.11 -4.19
N ILE A 298 19.07 -4.35 -4.48
CA ILE A 298 19.07 -3.39 -5.60
C ILE A 298 20.12 -2.31 -5.40
N LEU A 299 20.23 -1.78 -4.17
CA LEU A 299 21.22 -0.75 -3.84
C LEU A 299 22.66 -1.27 -3.98
N GLU A 300 22.89 -2.52 -3.65
CA GLU A 300 24.17 -3.21 -3.85
C GLU A 300 24.49 -3.39 -5.34
N GLU A 301 23.54 -3.79 -6.16
CA GLU A 301 23.70 -3.86 -7.63
C GLU A 301 23.96 -2.48 -8.27
N ILE A 302 23.55 -1.37 -7.63
CA ILE A 302 23.88 0.00 -8.08
C ILE A 302 25.37 0.32 -7.83
N GLY A 303 26.06 -0.46 -6.96
CA GLY A 303 27.49 -0.36 -6.71
C GLY A 303 27.88 -0.15 -5.25
N LEU A 304 26.97 -0.39 -4.29
CA LEU A 304 27.34 -0.41 -2.88
C LEU A 304 28.00 -1.74 -2.51
N GLU A 305 28.98 -1.69 -1.63
CA GLU A 305 29.58 -2.89 -1.04
C GLU A 305 28.56 -3.67 -0.20
N SER A 306 27.77 -2.95 0.59
CA SER A 306 26.63 -3.47 1.36
C SER A 306 25.68 -2.34 1.67
N CYS A 307 24.40 -2.65 1.79
CA CYS A 307 23.40 -1.69 2.25
C CYS A 307 23.73 -1.23 3.68
N GLY A 308 23.64 0.08 3.93
CA GLY A 308 24.03 0.71 5.20
C GLY A 308 25.42 1.34 5.17
N THR A 309 26.26 1.02 4.18
CA THR A 309 27.58 1.65 3.98
C THR A 309 27.48 3.03 3.31
N HIS A 310 28.62 3.69 3.12
CA HIS A 310 28.70 4.99 2.45
C HIS A 310 28.08 4.93 1.05
N GLY A 311 27.23 5.90 0.75
CA GLY A 311 26.52 5.98 -0.54
C GLY A 311 25.11 5.42 -0.52
N THR A 312 24.67 4.69 0.51
CA THR A 312 23.33 4.10 0.60
C THR A 312 22.23 5.13 0.37
N THR A 313 22.29 6.30 1.02
CA THR A 313 21.29 7.37 0.85
C THR A 313 21.26 7.92 -0.58
N ALA A 314 22.44 8.05 -1.22
CA ALA A 314 22.53 8.52 -2.59
C ALA A 314 21.98 7.50 -3.59
N ALA A 315 22.29 6.20 -3.41
CA ALA A 315 21.74 5.12 -4.22
C ALA A 315 20.22 5.01 -4.07
N LEU A 316 19.71 5.14 -2.85
CA LEU A 316 18.27 5.17 -2.57
C LEU A 316 17.59 6.37 -3.24
N ALA A 317 18.22 7.56 -3.21
CA ALA A 317 17.69 8.74 -3.89
C ALA A 317 17.63 8.54 -5.41
N LEU A 318 18.67 7.96 -6.02
CA LEU A 318 18.70 7.59 -7.42
C LEU A 318 17.59 6.61 -7.79
N LEU A 319 17.44 5.54 -6.99
CA LEU A 319 16.41 4.53 -7.18
C LEU A 319 15.01 5.16 -7.15
N ASN A 320 14.72 5.95 -6.13
CA ASN A 320 13.42 6.62 -5.99
C ASN A 320 13.13 7.60 -7.14
N ASP A 321 14.12 8.38 -7.56
CA ASP A 321 13.97 9.32 -8.68
C ASP A 321 13.68 8.59 -9.99
N ALA A 322 14.42 7.51 -10.29
CA ALA A 322 14.24 6.71 -11.49
C ALA A 322 12.88 5.99 -11.52
N VAL A 323 12.45 5.42 -10.38
CA VAL A 323 11.15 4.76 -10.22
C VAL A 323 10.01 5.75 -10.47
N LYS A 324 10.04 6.92 -9.83
CA LYS A 324 9.02 7.97 -10.00
C LYS A 324 8.95 8.48 -11.44
N LYS A 325 10.09 8.73 -12.07
CA LYS A 325 10.14 9.15 -13.48
C LYS A 325 9.56 8.09 -14.41
N GLY A 326 9.87 6.81 -14.19
CA GLY A 326 9.30 5.70 -14.95
C GLY A 326 7.79 5.58 -14.79
N GLY A 327 7.29 5.72 -13.56
CA GLY A 327 5.86 5.71 -13.25
C GLY A 327 5.10 6.82 -13.97
N VAL A 328 5.52 8.08 -13.80
CA VAL A 328 4.87 9.24 -14.43
C VAL A 328 4.87 9.16 -15.95
N MET A 329 5.90 8.57 -16.57
CA MET A 329 5.92 8.35 -18.02
C MET A 329 4.96 7.26 -18.49
N ALA A 330 4.61 6.32 -17.62
CA ALA A 330 3.75 5.18 -17.95
C ALA A 330 2.26 5.49 -17.82
N SER A 331 1.87 6.34 -16.90
CA SER A 331 0.47 6.62 -16.57
C SER A 331 0.30 8.05 -16.08
N SER A 332 -0.83 8.67 -16.42
CA SER A 332 -1.29 9.92 -15.80
C SER A 332 -1.88 9.69 -14.40
N ASN A 333 -2.16 8.44 -14.06
CA ASN A 333 -2.82 8.02 -12.82
C ASN A 333 -1.77 7.43 -11.85
N VAL A 334 -0.71 8.18 -11.55
CA VAL A 334 0.31 7.78 -10.56
C VAL A 334 0.09 8.55 -9.27
N GLY A 335 0.10 7.84 -8.15
CA GLY A 335 -0.11 8.42 -6.83
C GLY A 335 0.41 7.50 -5.72
N GLY A 336 -0.11 7.66 -4.52
CA GLY A 336 0.31 6.89 -3.37
C GLY A 336 1.72 7.23 -2.90
N LEU A 337 2.47 6.25 -2.43
CA LEU A 337 3.84 6.41 -1.94
C LEU A 337 4.86 6.44 -3.09
N SER A 338 4.69 5.56 -4.06
CA SER A 338 5.53 5.45 -5.27
C SER A 338 7.03 5.58 -5.00
N GLY A 339 7.57 4.67 -4.20
CA GLY A 339 8.98 4.70 -3.78
C GLY A 339 9.47 3.35 -3.27
N ALA A 340 10.74 3.31 -2.86
CA ALA A 340 11.35 2.13 -2.29
C ALA A 340 11.10 2.06 -0.78
N PHE A 341 10.70 0.88 -0.29
CA PHE A 341 10.63 0.57 1.13
C PHE A 341 11.91 -0.14 1.58
N ILE A 342 12.41 0.24 2.73
CA ILE A 342 13.61 -0.36 3.34
C ILE A 342 13.31 -0.85 4.76
N PRO A 343 12.38 -1.79 4.94
CA PRO A 343 12.00 -2.31 6.25
C PRO A 343 13.10 -3.23 6.78
N VAL A 344 13.57 -2.95 8.00
CA VAL A 344 14.64 -3.73 8.67
C VAL A 344 14.20 -5.13 9.10
N SER A 345 12.93 -5.46 9.02
CA SER A 345 12.37 -6.74 9.44
C SER A 345 11.80 -7.61 8.30
N GLU A 346 11.72 -7.07 7.08
CA GLU A 346 11.06 -7.74 5.96
C GLU A 346 11.94 -7.84 4.72
N ASP A 347 13.04 -7.07 4.65
CA ASP A 347 14.01 -7.09 3.56
C ASP A 347 15.23 -7.90 3.98
N ALA A 348 15.56 -8.97 3.25
CA ALA A 348 16.66 -9.87 3.58
C ALA A 348 18.01 -9.13 3.70
N GLY A 349 18.32 -8.26 2.75
CA GLY A 349 19.57 -7.49 2.79
C GLY A 349 19.59 -6.45 3.92
N MET A 350 18.43 -5.87 4.29
CA MET A 350 18.34 -4.99 5.46
C MET A 350 18.53 -5.74 6.76
N ILE A 351 17.96 -6.96 6.88
CA ILE A 351 18.18 -7.84 8.05
C ILE A 351 19.67 -8.15 8.19
N ASP A 352 20.34 -8.49 7.11
CA ASP A 352 21.78 -8.77 7.12
C ASP A 352 22.58 -7.52 7.51
N ALA A 353 22.23 -6.34 6.99
CA ALA A 353 22.89 -5.08 7.34
C ALA A 353 22.72 -4.72 8.84
N VAL A 354 21.56 -5.02 9.44
CA VAL A 354 21.36 -4.87 10.90
C VAL A 354 22.23 -5.85 11.67
N ASN A 355 22.28 -7.12 11.26
CA ASN A 355 23.12 -8.14 11.89
C ASN A 355 24.60 -7.80 11.86
N LEU A 356 25.06 -7.15 10.79
CA LEU A 356 26.42 -6.65 10.63
C LEU A 356 26.67 -5.30 11.33
N SER A 357 25.67 -4.75 12.02
CA SER A 357 25.74 -3.42 12.66
C SER A 357 26.04 -2.26 11.70
N LEU A 358 25.68 -2.39 10.44
CA LEU A 358 25.80 -1.34 9.43
C LEU A 358 24.64 -0.35 9.51
N ILE A 359 23.50 -0.79 10.07
CA ILE A 359 22.30 -0.01 10.31
C ILE A 359 21.89 -0.17 11.77
N HIS A 360 21.46 0.93 12.38
CA HIS A 360 21.01 0.99 13.77
C HIS A 360 19.60 1.52 13.90
#